data_bbae6ffcb5aace173f589b9a8e56dcce
#
_entry.id   bbae6ffcb5aace173f589b9a8e56dcce
#
_cell.length_a   1.000
_cell.length_b   1.000
_cell.length_c   1.000
_cell.angle_alpha   90.00
_cell.angle_beta   90.00
_cell.angle_gamma   90.00
#
_symmetry.space_group_name_H-M   'P 1'
#
loop_
_entity.id
_entity.type
_entity.pdbx_description
1 polymer ?
#
loop_
_entity_poly.entity_id
_entity_poly.type
_entity_poly.pdbx_seq_one_letter_code
_entity_poly.pdbx_strand_id
1 'polypeptide(L)'
;EAERIIRNAVPGITASMKAESAYLQKSYAEKDKYLWEIGFDGAYGSVNAKTGELLSFYLYTENSRKGLSSLSEAKAREKAESFLNKIAPEKFAQSRFYESPDFVIYRTAPGDVTEYRFNYYRQVNGIDFVDNGFSITVNRNSGMIVQYNCNWYDSAEFPAVDGVITEESAFDYIDDAAGFSLMYK
;
A
#
# COMPACT_ATOMS: atom_id res chain seq x y z
N GLU A 1 -11.44 20.32 -7.03
CA GLU A 1 -10.23 19.79 -7.69
C GLU A 1 -9.86 18.40 -7.13
N ALA A 2 -9.72 18.23 -5.82
CA ALA A 2 -9.40 16.93 -5.18
C ALA A 2 -10.37 15.82 -5.63
N GLU A 3 -11.67 16.06 -5.59
CA GLU A 3 -12.69 15.12 -6.07
C GLU A 3 -12.45 14.71 -7.53
N ARG A 4 -12.14 15.67 -8.41
CA ARG A 4 -11.86 15.40 -9.82
C ARG A 4 -10.64 14.51 -10.01
N ILE A 5 -9.59 14.74 -9.23
CA ILE A 5 -8.37 13.91 -9.25
C ILE A 5 -8.69 12.48 -8.86
N ILE A 6 -9.42 12.29 -7.75
CA ILE A 6 -9.79 10.96 -7.25
C ILE A 6 -10.63 10.21 -8.31
N ARG A 7 -11.66 10.85 -8.88
CA ARG A 7 -12.53 10.22 -9.90
C ARG A 7 -11.76 9.84 -11.17
N ASN A 8 -10.82 10.67 -11.60
CA ASN A 8 -9.99 10.38 -12.77
C ASN A 8 -9.02 9.22 -12.54
N ALA A 9 -8.51 9.08 -11.32
CA ALA A 9 -7.57 8.04 -10.96
C ALA A 9 -8.27 6.70 -10.65
N VAL A 10 -9.51 6.74 -10.13
CA VAL A 10 -10.23 5.59 -9.59
C VAL A 10 -11.55 5.38 -10.36
N PRO A 11 -11.54 4.61 -11.45
CA PRO A 11 -12.74 4.39 -12.29
C PRO A 11 -13.94 3.80 -11.54
N GLY A 12 -13.69 3.11 -10.43
CA GLY A 12 -14.74 2.56 -9.57
C GLY A 12 -15.53 3.63 -8.80
N ILE A 13 -15.01 4.86 -8.66
CA ILE A 13 -15.74 6.00 -8.08
C ILE A 13 -16.50 6.70 -9.20
N THR A 14 -17.69 6.21 -9.48
CA THR A 14 -18.52 6.68 -10.58
C THR A 14 -19.17 8.04 -10.32
N ALA A 15 -19.65 8.69 -11.37
CA ALA A 15 -20.36 9.98 -11.26
C ALA A 15 -21.66 9.88 -10.41
N SER A 16 -22.24 8.69 -10.27
CA SER A 16 -23.43 8.46 -9.45
C SER A 16 -23.13 8.45 -7.94
N MET A 17 -21.89 8.17 -7.55
CA MET A 17 -21.44 8.24 -6.15
C MET A 17 -21.30 9.71 -5.77
N LYS A 18 -22.18 10.23 -4.93
CA LYS A 18 -22.14 11.63 -4.49
C LYS A 18 -20.98 11.83 -3.51
N ALA A 19 -20.29 12.97 -3.65
CA ALA A 19 -19.38 13.42 -2.59
C ALA A 19 -20.22 13.93 -1.41
N GLU A 20 -20.03 13.33 -0.24
CA GLU A 20 -20.80 13.61 0.98
C GLU A 20 -20.02 14.45 1.97
N SER A 21 -18.69 14.36 1.92
CA SER A 21 -17.82 15.10 2.83
C SER A 21 -16.50 15.48 2.16
N ALA A 22 -15.92 16.58 2.63
CA ALA A 22 -14.58 17.03 2.22
C ALA A 22 -13.88 17.69 3.41
N TYR A 23 -12.71 17.17 3.77
CA TYR A 23 -11.93 17.68 4.91
C TYR A 23 -10.50 17.96 4.47
N LEU A 24 -9.98 19.11 4.90
CA LEU A 24 -8.55 19.41 4.79
C LEU A 24 -7.88 19.04 6.11
N GLN A 25 -6.95 18.12 6.06
CA GLN A 25 -6.19 17.65 7.22
C GLN A 25 -4.70 17.94 7.05
N LYS A 26 -4.01 18.10 8.19
CA LYS A 26 -2.56 18.11 8.23
C LYS A 26 -2.06 16.67 8.42
N SER A 27 -1.04 16.28 7.69
CA SER A 27 -0.38 14.98 7.89
C SER A 27 0.19 14.89 9.31
N TYR A 28 0.02 13.73 9.93
CA TYR A 28 0.68 13.43 11.22
C TYR A 28 2.15 13.09 11.04
N ALA A 29 2.50 12.51 9.89
CA ALA A 29 3.84 12.01 9.61
C ALA A 29 4.79 13.08 9.03
N GLU A 30 4.25 14.06 8.31
CA GLU A 30 5.05 15.11 7.65
C GLU A 30 4.53 16.50 7.98
N LYS A 31 5.42 17.33 8.53
CA LYS A 31 5.07 18.64 9.13
C LYS A 31 4.35 19.60 8.16
N ASP A 32 4.72 19.59 6.88
CA ASP A 32 4.24 20.56 5.87
C ASP A 32 3.35 19.94 4.81
N LYS A 33 2.86 18.72 5.04
CA LYS A 33 1.96 17.99 4.16
C LYS A 33 0.51 18.13 4.62
N TYR A 34 -0.34 18.52 3.70
CA TYR A 34 -1.78 18.63 3.89
C TYR A 34 -2.51 17.74 2.92
N LEU A 35 -3.62 17.17 3.36
CA LEU A 35 -4.39 16.17 2.64
C LEU A 35 -5.82 16.67 2.48
N TRP A 36 -6.39 16.56 1.29
CA TRP A 36 -7.83 16.59 1.11
C TRP A 36 -8.36 15.17 1.19
N GLU A 37 -9.27 14.95 2.12
CA GLU A 37 -10.03 13.70 2.24
C GLU A 37 -11.45 13.92 1.75
N ILE A 38 -11.89 13.08 0.80
CA ILE A 38 -13.22 13.14 0.19
C ILE A 38 -13.94 11.84 0.47
N GLY A 39 -15.06 11.92 1.18
CA GLY A 39 -15.99 10.81 1.35
C GLY A 39 -17.03 10.82 0.25
N PHE A 40 -17.31 9.64 -0.32
CA PHE A 40 -18.35 9.39 -1.31
C PHE A 40 -19.32 8.35 -0.78
N ASP A 41 -20.51 8.27 -1.38
CA ASP A 41 -21.41 7.15 -1.14
C ASP A 41 -20.74 5.83 -1.59
N GLY A 42 -20.31 5.03 -0.61
CA GLY A 42 -19.61 3.76 -0.84
C GLY A 42 -18.11 3.83 -1.18
N ALA A 43 -17.46 4.97 -0.98
CA ALA A 43 -16.01 5.11 -1.18
C ALA A 43 -15.42 6.27 -0.39
N TYR A 44 -14.11 6.29 -0.25
CA TYR A 44 -13.37 7.50 0.12
C TYR A 44 -12.03 7.57 -0.63
N GLY A 45 -11.44 8.75 -0.68
CA GLY A 45 -10.10 8.95 -1.21
C GLY A 45 -9.43 10.19 -0.65
N SER A 46 -8.10 10.19 -0.67
CA SER A 46 -7.31 11.33 -0.26
C SER A 46 -6.26 11.72 -1.29
N VAL A 47 -6.00 13.01 -1.37
CA VAL A 47 -4.97 13.58 -2.25
C VAL A 47 -4.10 14.57 -1.48
N ASN A 48 -2.85 14.69 -1.87
CA ASN A 48 -1.99 15.76 -1.38
C ASN A 48 -2.55 17.11 -1.81
N ALA A 49 -2.83 17.98 -0.85
CA ALA A 49 -3.48 19.26 -1.09
C ALA A 49 -2.62 20.25 -1.91
N LYS A 50 -1.30 20.06 -1.93
CA LYS A 50 -0.35 20.92 -2.68
C LYS A 50 -0.04 20.38 -4.06
N THR A 51 0.18 19.06 -4.19
CA THR A 51 0.65 18.45 -5.44
C THR A 51 -0.47 17.82 -6.26
N GLY A 52 -1.61 17.51 -5.64
CA GLY A 52 -2.68 16.74 -6.27
C GLY A 52 -2.39 15.25 -6.39
N GLU A 53 -1.31 14.74 -5.81
CA GLU A 53 -0.99 13.32 -5.81
C GLU A 53 -2.07 12.52 -5.08
N LEU A 54 -2.54 11.42 -5.69
CA LEU A 54 -3.43 10.47 -5.02
C LEU A 54 -2.64 9.73 -3.94
N LEU A 55 -3.12 9.81 -2.70
CA LEU A 55 -2.46 9.19 -1.55
C LEU A 55 -3.15 7.91 -1.11
N SER A 56 -4.48 7.90 -1.13
CA SER A 56 -5.23 6.70 -0.80
C SER A 56 -6.61 6.70 -1.43
N PHE A 57 -7.19 5.52 -1.58
CA PHE A 57 -8.62 5.34 -1.74
C PHE A 57 -9.06 3.98 -1.24
N TYR A 58 -10.35 3.87 -0.95
CA TYR A 58 -11.04 2.64 -0.64
C TYR A 58 -12.42 2.62 -1.29
N LEU A 59 -12.78 1.49 -1.92
CA LEU A 59 -14.09 1.23 -2.48
C LEU A 59 -14.78 0.16 -1.64
N TYR A 60 -15.94 0.48 -1.10
CA TYR A 60 -16.78 -0.51 -0.46
C TYR A 60 -17.41 -1.38 -1.55
N THR A 61 -16.94 -2.60 -1.66
CA THR A 61 -17.51 -3.59 -2.56
C THR A 61 -18.30 -4.61 -1.75
N GLU A 62 -19.51 -4.92 -2.18
CA GLU A 62 -20.20 -6.07 -1.60
C GLU A 62 -19.35 -7.32 -1.85
N ASN A 63 -19.00 -8.02 -0.78
CA ASN A 63 -18.34 -9.32 -0.83
C ASN A 63 -19.32 -10.33 -1.42
N SER A 64 -19.59 -10.22 -2.73
CA SER A 64 -20.38 -11.21 -3.42
C SER A 64 -19.55 -12.47 -3.58
N ARG A 65 -19.72 -13.41 -2.65
CA ARG A 65 -19.19 -14.79 -2.74
C ARG A 65 -19.68 -15.55 -3.99
N LYS A 66 -20.35 -14.88 -4.92
CA LYS A 66 -20.95 -15.45 -6.12
C LYS A 66 -20.00 -15.39 -7.29
N GLY A 67 -19.26 -16.45 -7.48
CA GLY A 67 -18.52 -16.69 -8.72
C GLY A 67 -17.26 -17.49 -8.48
N LEU A 68 -16.98 -18.43 -9.35
CA LEU A 68 -15.66 -19.03 -9.46
C LEU A 68 -14.70 -17.89 -9.78
N SER A 69 -13.83 -17.55 -8.84
CA SER A 69 -12.80 -16.55 -9.03
C SER A 69 -11.97 -16.90 -10.26
N SER A 70 -11.92 -15.98 -11.18
CA SER A 70 -11.23 -16.17 -12.46
C SER A 70 -9.86 -15.50 -12.52
N LEU A 71 -9.57 -14.54 -11.63
CA LEU A 71 -8.30 -13.82 -11.65
C LEU A 71 -7.23 -14.56 -10.84
N SER A 72 -6.12 -14.89 -11.50
CA SER A 72 -4.94 -15.40 -10.79
C SER A 72 -4.20 -14.26 -10.08
N GLU A 73 -3.43 -14.61 -9.04
CA GLU A 73 -2.61 -13.66 -8.31
C GLU A 73 -1.63 -12.90 -9.22
N ALA A 74 -0.97 -13.61 -10.14
CA ALA A 74 -0.07 -13.00 -11.11
C ALA A 74 -0.75 -11.92 -11.95
N LYS A 75 -1.97 -12.20 -12.48
CA LYS A 75 -2.74 -11.22 -13.23
C LYS A 75 -3.26 -10.07 -12.36
N ALA A 76 -3.58 -10.33 -11.11
CA ALA A 76 -3.95 -9.28 -10.17
C ALA A 76 -2.76 -8.35 -9.89
N ARG A 77 -1.56 -8.91 -9.72
CA ARG A 77 -0.33 -8.16 -9.56
C ARG A 77 0.00 -7.31 -10.78
N GLU A 78 -0.11 -7.84 -11.99
CA GLU A 78 0.07 -7.06 -13.23
C GLU A 78 -0.84 -5.83 -13.27
N LYS A 79 -2.12 -5.99 -12.83
CA LYS A 79 -3.07 -4.86 -12.74
C LYS A 79 -2.64 -3.84 -11.68
N ALA A 80 -2.18 -4.30 -10.51
CA ALA A 80 -1.68 -3.44 -9.45
C ALA A 80 -0.46 -2.64 -9.93
N GLU A 81 0.53 -3.29 -10.54
CA GLU A 81 1.73 -2.65 -11.05
C GLU A 81 1.44 -1.68 -12.22
N SER A 82 0.51 -2.03 -13.10
CA SER A 82 0.06 -1.13 -14.16
C SER A 82 -0.58 0.14 -13.60
N PHE A 83 -1.36 0.00 -12.53
CA PHE A 83 -1.95 1.15 -11.84
C PHE A 83 -0.88 2.02 -11.19
N LEU A 84 0.07 1.44 -10.44
CA LEU A 84 1.16 2.15 -9.79
C LEU A 84 2.02 2.92 -10.81
N ASN A 85 2.36 2.29 -11.93
CA ASN A 85 3.08 2.94 -13.03
C ASN A 85 2.33 4.14 -13.61
N LYS A 86 1.00 4.11 -13.59
CA LYS A 86 0.17 5.21 -14.11
C LYS A 86 0.11 6.40 -13.14
N ILE A 87 -0.03 6.13 -11.83
CA ILE A 87 -0.35 7.18 -10.85
C ILE A 87 0.86 7.70 -10.09
N ALA A 88 1.91 6.90 -9.92
CA ALA A 88 3.11 7.23 -9.15
C ALA A 88 4.38 6.60 -9.74
N PRO A 89 4.69 6.80 -11.05
CA PRO A 89 5.76 6.10 -11.74
C PRO A 89 7.14 6.28 -11.10
N GLU A 90 7.47 7.51 -10.67
CA GLU A 90 8.76 7.83 -10.08
C GLU A 90 8.96 7.16 -8.70
N LYS A 91 7.92 7.14 -7.88
CA LYS A 91 7.94 6.48 -6.57
C LYS A 91 7.93 4.95 -6.73
N PHE A 92 7.15 4.44 -7.68
CA PHE A 92 7.09 3.01 -7.96
C PHE A 92 8.44 2.47 -8.48
N ALA A 93 9.15 3.23 -9.32
CA ALA A 93 10.50 2.87 -9.78
C ALA A 93 11.54 2.77 -8.64
N GLN A 94 11.30 3.41 -7.49
CA GLN A 94 12.12 3.33 -6.29
C GLN A 94 11.64 2.24 -5.32
N SER A 95 10.65 1.44 -5.70
CA SER A 95 10.03 0.46 -4.81
C SER A 95 10.28 -0.96 -5.29
N ARG A 96 10.32 -1.89 -4.36
CA ARG A 96 10.40 -3.32 -4.62
C ARG A 96 9.17 -4.03 -4.09
N PHE A 97 8.67 -5.01 -4.82
CA PHE A 97 7.65 -5.92 -4.33
C PHE A 97 8.16 -6.66 -3.09
N TYR A 98 7.36 -6.60 -2.03
CA TYR A 98 7.63 -7.34 -0.81
C TYR A 98 6.83 -8.64 -0.82
N GLU A 99 7.54 -9.75 -0.99
CA GLU A 99 6.99 -11.07 -0.84
C GLU A 99 6.96 -11.40 0.64
N SER A 100 5.79 -11.28 1.28
CA SER A 100 5.66 -11.62 2.69
C SER A 100 5.90 -13.12 2.87
N PRO A 101 6.92 -13.55 3.63
CA PRO A 101 7.24 -14.97 3.74
C PRO A 101 6.14 -15.79 4.42
N ASP A 102 5.28 -15.16 5.21
CA ASP A 102 4.19 -15.83 5.91
C ASP A 102 3.08 -14.82 6.22
N PHE A 103 2.37 -14.38 5.20
CA PHE A 103 1.02 -13.97 5.50
C PHE A 103 0.29 -15.24 5.93
N VAL A 104 0.18 -15.46 7.24
CA VAL A 104 -0.75 -16.43 7.79
C VAL A 104 -2.11 -16.03 7.25
N ILE A 105 -2.44 -16.57 6.08
CA ILE A 105 -3.81 -16.64 5.61
C ILE A 105 -4.49 -17.36 6.76
N TYR A 106 -5.18 -16.62 7.62
CA TYR A 106 -6.13 -17.24 8.50
C TYR A 106 -6.88 -18.22 7.61
N ARG A 107 -6.81 -19.52 7.92
CA ARG A 107 -7.30 -20.60 7.07
C ARG A 107 -8.75 -20.39 6.72
N THR A 108 -8.98 -19.49 5.79
CA THR A 108 -10.20 -19.41 5.03
C THR A 108 -10.16 -20.58 4.05
N ALA A 109 -11.25 -21.28 3.90
CA ALA A 109 -11.31 -22.41 2.97
C ALA A 109 -10.82 -21.94 1.57
N PRO A 110 -10.17 -22.82 0.78
CA PRO A 110 -9.81 -22.49 -0.59
C PRO A 110 -11.07 -22.01 -1.35
N GLY A 111 -11.15 -20.74 -1.71
CA GLY A 111 -12.35 -20.12 -2.31
C GLY A 111 -12.91 -18.95 -1.53
N ASP A 112 -12.54 -18.77 -0.26
CA ASP A 112 -12.97 -17.62 0.56
C ASP A 112 -12.09 -16.37 0.37
N VAL A 113 -10.94 -16.50 -0.31
CA VAL A 113 -10.08 -15.36 -0.65
C VAL A 113 -10.75 -14.55 -1.75
N THR A 114 -11.28 -13.40 -1.38
CA THR A 114 -11.98 -12.49 -2.31
C THR A 114 -11.06 -11.39 -2.88
N GLU A 115 -9.87 -11.22 -2.29
CA GLU A 115 -8.96 -10.13 -2.61
C GLU A 115 -7.49 -10.59 -2.55
N TYR A 116 -6.67 -9.96 -3.37
CA TYR A 116 -5.22 -10.04 -3.30
C TYR A 116 -4.66 -8.70 -2.84
N ARG A 117 -3.74 -8.73 -1.88
CA ARG A 117 -3.02 -7.55 -1.42
C ARG A 117 -1.56 -7.65 -1.80
N PHE A 118 -1.02 -6.56 -2.37
CA PHE A 118 0.36 -6.42 -2.77
C PHE A 118 0.98 -5.23 -2.05
N ASN A 119 2.16 -5.44 -1.47
CA ASN A 119 2.93 -4.40 -0.81
C ASN A 119 4.24 -4.16 -1.57
N TYR A 120 4.62 -2.90 -1.69
CA TYR A 120 5.86 -2.48 -2.33
C TYR A 120 6.55 -1.50 -1.39
N TYR A 121 7.77 -1.81 -0.98
CA TYR A 121 8.55 -0.96 -0.09
C TYR A 121 9.59 -0.15 -0.85
N ARG A 122 9.75 1.11 -0.46
CA ARG A 122 10.81 1.96 -0.99
C ARG A 122 12.16 1.34 -0.69
N GLN A 123 13.03 1.30 -1.70
CA GLN A 123 14.41 0.89 -1.53
C GLN A 123 15.33 2.10 -1.51
N VAL A 124 16.19 2.16 -0.51
CA VAL A 124 17.23 3.16 -0.40
C VAL A 124 18.53 2.47 -0.07
N ASN A 125 19.56 2.68 -0.88
CA ASN A 125 20.86 2.04 -0.71
C ASN A 125 20.81 0.50 -0.60
N GLY A 126 19.84 -0.13 -1.30
CA GLY A 126 19.61 -1.57 -1.27
C GLY A 126 18.85 -2.09 -0.05
N ILE A 127 18.43 -1.21 0.87
CA ILE A 127 17.69 -1.55 2.09
C ILE A 127 16.22 -1.18 1.91
N ASP A 128 15.32 -2.08 2.34
CA ASP A 128 13.88 -1.82 2.34
C ASP A 128 13.50 -0.88 3.47
N PHE A 129 12.83 0.21 3.12
CA PHE A 129 12.22 1.10 4.09
C PHE A 129 10.74 0.74 4.23
N VAL A 130 10.45 -0.15 5.17
CA VAL A 130 9.14 -0.82 5.31
C VAL A 130 7.96 0.10 5.62
N ASP A 131 8.22 1.25 6.25
CA ASP A 131 7.18 2.26 6.53
C ASP A 131 6.91 3.21 5.36
N ASN A 132 7.54 2.95 4.21
CA ASN A 132 7.50 3.80 3.05
C ASN A 132 7.24 2.97 1.80
N GLY A 133 6.16 3.27 1.08
CA GLY A 133 5.81 2.51 -0.11
C GLY A 133 4.33 2.48 -0.42
N PHE A 134 3.89 1.36 -0.98
CA PHE A 134 2.53 1.17 -1.46
C PHE A 134 1.90 -0.09 -0.90
N SER A 135 0.61 0.00 -0.58
CA SER A 135 -0.26 -1.15 -0.38
C SER A 135 -1.44 -1.05 -1.34
N ILE A 136 -1.69 -2.11 -2.09
CA ILE A 136 -2.74 -2.14 -3.10
C ILE A 136 -3.52 -3.45 -3.03
N THR A 137 -4.84 -3.35 -3.07
CA THR A 137 -5.74 -4.51 -2.99
C THR A 137 -6.56 -4.61 -4.26
N VAL A 138 -6.56 -5.81 -4.85
CA VAL A 138 -7.29 -6.14 -6.06
C VAL A 138 -8.39 -7.16 -5.73
N ASN A 139 -9.62 -6.82 -6.05
CA ASN A 139 -10.74 -7.74 -5.90
C ASN A 139 -10.59 -8.89 -6.91
N ARG A 140 -10.58 -10.10 -6.41
CA ARG A 140 -10.29 -11.30 -7.19
C ARG A 140 -11.37 -11.62 -8.23
N ASN A 141 -12.63 -11.26 -7.96
CA ASN A 141 -13.75 -11.58 -8.85
C ASN A 141 -13.87 -10.57 -10.00
N SER A 142 -13.78 -9.28 -9.68
CA SER A 142 -13.93 -8.20 -10.67
C SER A 142 -12.61 -7.77 -11.31
N GLY A 143 -11.48 -8.04 -10.66
CA GLY A 143 -10.18 -7.48 -11.06
C GLY A 143 -10.07 -5.98 -10.86
N MET A 144 -10.98 -5.38 -10.11
CA MET A 144 -10.92 -3.97 -9.72
C MET A 144 -9.93 -3.75 -8.60
N ILE A 145 -9.23 -2.64 -8.64
CA ILE A 145 -8.47 -2.16 -7.49
C ILE A 145 -9.47 -1.53 -6.54
N VAL A 146 -9.55 -2.07 -5.32
CA VAL A 146 -10.53 -1.65 -4.31
C VAL A 146 -9.90 -0.86 -3.17
N GLN A 147 -8.59 -0.97 -3.02
CA GLN A 147 -7.83 -0.20 -2.04
C GLN A 147 -6.46 0.16 -2.59
N TYR A 148 -6.03 1.35 -2.29
CA TYR A 148 -4.69 1.85 -2.53
C TYR A 148 -4.27 2.75 -1.38
N ASN A 149 -3.04 2.62 -0.96
CA ASN A 149 -2.41 3.52 -0.01
C ASN A 149 -0.95 3.76 -0.41
N CYS A 150 -0.58 5.03 -0.46
CA CYS A 150 0.79 5.50 -0.65
C CYS A 150 1.25 6.16 0.64
N ASN A 151 2.08 5.48 1.40
CA ASN A 151 2.79 6.06 2.53
C ASN A 151 4.19 6.44 2.06
N TRP A 152 4.44 7.73 1.88
CA TRP A 152 5.70 8.20 1.32
C TRP A 152 6.17 9.49 2.01
N TYR A 153 7.33 9.40 2.63
CA TYR A 153 7.98 10.54 3.27
C TYR A 153 8.89 11.22 2.26
N ASP A 154 8.38 12.30 1.66
CA ASP A 154 9.09 13.03 0.61
C ASP A 154 10.32 13.76 1.15
N SER A 155 10.31 14.14 2.43
CA SER A 155 11.38 14.86 3.12
C SER A 155 12.37 13.95 3.87
N ALA A 156 12.25 12.62 3.74
CA ALA A 156 13.14 11.71 4.45
C ALA A 156 14.56 11.76 3.89
N GLU A 157 15.52 12.04 4.77
CA GLU A 157 16.95 11.97 4.47
C GLU A 157 17.49 10.61 4.93
N PHE A 158 18.29 9.97 4.08
CA PHE A 158 18.86 8.66 4.37
C PHE A 158 20.37 8.78 4.51
N PRO A 159 20.94 8.29 5.61
CA PRO A 159 22.41 8.26 5.76
C PRO A 159 23.02 7.30 4.74
N ALA A 160 24.30 7.51 4.46
CA ALA A 160 25.10 6.54 3.73
C ALA A 160 25.19 5.24 4.53
N VAL A 161 25.29 4.11 3.84
CA VAL A 161 25.42 2.78 4.46
C VAL A 161 26.88 2.38 4.71
N ASP A 162 27.82 3.32 4.56
CA ASP A 162 29.22 3.07 4.79
C ASP A 162 29.48 2.78 6.26
N GLY A 163 30.16 1.67 6.52
CA GLY A 163 30.52 1.26 7.89
C GLY A 163 29.41 0.62 8.71
N VAL A 164 28.27 0.29 8.10
CA VAL A 164 27.27 -0.57 8.77
C VAL A 164 27.82 -1.98 8.92
N ILE A 165 27.58 -2.59 10.08
CA ILE A 165 27.94 -3.98 10.32
C ILE A 165 27.03 -4.90 9.52
N THR A 166 27.52 -6.10 9.20
CA THR A 166 26.72 -7.13 8.54
C THR A 166 25.66 -7.68 9.48
N GLU A 167 24.59 -8.30 8.93
CA GLU A 167 23.57 -8.99 9.70
C GLU A 167 24.18 -10.04 10.65
N GLU A 168 25.15 -10.81 10.14
CA GLU A 168 25.89 -11.81 10.93
C GLU A 168 26.61 -11.17 12.11
N SER A 169 27.37 -10.08 11.89
CA SER A 169 28.03 -9.37 12.98
C SER A 169 27.06 -8.76 13.99
N ALA A 170 25.91 -8.27 13.53
CA ALA A 170 24.88 -7.75 14.42
C ALA A 170 24.27 -8.87 15.28
N PHE A 171 24.06 -10.05 14.69
CA PHE A 171 23.60 -11.24 15.42
C PHE A 171 24.58 -11.68 16.50
N ASP A 172 25.88 -11.74 16.16
CA ASP A 172 26.94 -12.09 17.11
C ASP A 172 26.98 -11.12 18.30
N TYR A 173 26.83 -9.81 18.05
CA TYR A 173 26.74 -8.82 19.13
C TYR A 173 25.54 -9.04 20.05
N ILE A 174 24.40 -9.43 19.51
CA ILE A 174 23.19 -9.68 20.30
C ILE A 174 23.35 -10.98 21.11
N ASP A 175 23.92 -12.02 20.50
CA ASP A 175 24.18 -13.29 21.17
C ASP A 175 25.17 -13.13 22.32
N ASP A 176 26.27 -12.43 22.10
CA ASP A 176 27.28 -12.12 23.12
C ASP A 176 26.73 -11.26 24.27
N ALA A 177 25.84 -10.28 23.96
CA ALA A 177 25.33 -9.34 24.94
C ALA A 177 24.12 -9.87 25.75
N ALA A 178 23.23 -10.61 25.12
CA ALA A 178 21.95 -11.04 25.70
C ALA A 178 21.84 -12.56 25.87
N GLY A 179 22.54 -13.32 25.04
CA GLY A 179 22.42 -14.78 24.92
C GLY A 179 21.06 -15.21 24.37
N PHE A 180 21.01 -16.43 23.87
CA PHE A 180 19.76 -17.09 23.49
C PHE A 180 19.49 -18.29 24.39
N SER A 181 18.30 -18.37 24.96
CA SER A 181 17.86 -19.55 25.71
C SER A 181 16.76 -20.28 24.95
N LEU A 182 16.93 -21.61 24.82
CA LEU A 182 15.89 -22.45 24.23
C LEU A 182 14.72 -22.56 25.21
N MET A 183 13.53 -22.15 24.78
CA MET A 183 12.31 -22.37 25.53
C MET A 183 11.44 -23.42 24.83
N TYR A 184 11.07 -24.46 25.55
CA TYR A 184 10.08 -25.42 25.08
C TYR A 184 8.68 -24.98 25.52
N LYS A 185 7.74 -25.00 24.59
CA LYS A 185 6.32 -24.79 24.86
C LYS A 185 5.61 -26.13 24.94
#